data_96274053f021f5faa5bf9f2dbf8b1ab0
#
_entry.id   96274053f021f5faa5bf9f2dbf8b1ab0
#
_cell.length_a   1.000
_cell.length_b   1.000
_cell.length_c   1.000
_cell.angle_alpha   90.00
_cell.angle_beta   90.00
_cell.angle_gamma   90.00
#
_symmetry.space_group_name_H-M   'P 1'
#
loop_
_entity.id
_entity.type
_entity.pdbx_description
1 polymer ?
#
loop_
_entity_poly.entity_id
_entity_poly.type
_entity_poly.pdbx_seq_one_letter_code
_entity_poly.pdbx_strand_id
1 'polypeptide(L)'
;MKRRWRKQHLSQPGEVNITAFMNLMVILVPFLLITAVFSRMAILDLNLPTPGNPDQAAQDEPEQLELEVILRKNVVEIGARKRGRLKLISVSDDDSYLAEISAMLQEIKARVPDKTDITLLLETDIPYQRLVEMMDTLRVAKVQRGEESINAELFPAISIGDAPPANLRTANGSNP
;
A
#
# COMPACT_ATOMS: atom_id res chain seq x y z
N MET A 1 15.58 -82.04 35.92
CA MET A 1 15.46 -80.99 34.89
C MET A 1 14.23 -80.14 35.17
N LYS A 2 14.40 -78.89 35.72
CA LYS A 2 13.33 -78.04 36.06
C LYS A 2 13.18 -76.97 34.92
N ARG A 3 12.11 -77.06 34.07
CA ARG A 3 11.78 -76.13 33.05
C ARG A 3 11.29 -74.82 33.69
N ARG A 4 12.09 -73.75 33.60
CA ARG A 4 11.71 -72.38 33.98
C ARG A 4 10.73 -71.83 32.92
N TRP A 5 9.47 -71.64 33.28
CA TRP A 5 8.50 -70.93 32.49
C TRP A 5 8.82 -69.40 32.55
N ARG A 6 9.24 -68.84 31.45
CA ARG A 6 9.32 -67.39 31.27
C ARG A 6 7.88 -66.85 31.17
N LYS A 7 7.47 -66.14 32.19
CA LYS A 7 6.25 -65.29 32.08
C LYS A 7 6.53 -64.20 31.03
N GLN A 8 5.88 -64.28 29.88
CA GLN A 8 5.78 -63.19 28.96
C GLN A 8 4.95 -62.10 29.64
N HIS A 9 5.56 -60.95 29.91
CA HIS A 9 4.88 -59.75 30.23
C HIS A 9 4.12 -59.35 28.95
N LEU A 10 2.80 -59.58 28.93
CA LEU A 10 1.90 -58.97 28.00
C LEU A 10 2.00 -57.47 28.23
N SER A 11 2.62 -56.74 27.29
CA SER A 11 2.56 -55.28 27.21
C SER A 11 1.09 -54.89 27.20
N GLN A 12 0.61 -54.30 28.27
CA GLN A 12 -0.67 -53.62 28.25
C GLN A 12 -0.60 -52.59 27.12
N PRO A 13 -1.59 -52.54 26.24
CA PRO A 13 -1.66 -51.45 25.27
C PRO A 13 -1.70 -50.15 26.06
N GLY A 14 -0.71 -49.25 25.81
CA GLY A 14 -0.64 -47.98 26.48
C GLY A 14 -1.95 -47.23 26.24
N GLU A 15 -2.69 -46.97 27.31
CA GLU A 15 -3.88 -46.11 27.24
C GLU A 15 -3.43 -44.74 26.74
N VAL A 16 -3.82 -44.43 25.53
CA VAL A 16 -3.57 -43.10 24.94
C VAL A 16 -4.36 -42.11 25.77
N ASN A 17 -3.68 -41.24 26.52
CA ASN A 17 -4.30 -40.24 27.38
C ASN A 17 -4.91 -39.13 26.51
N ILE A 18 -6.15 -39.37 26.05
CA ILE A 18 -6.91 -38.47 25.19
C ILE A 18 -7.07 -37.10 25.83
N THR A 19 -7.20 -37.04 27.17
CA THR A 19 -7.35 -35.78 27.90
C THR A 19 -6.11 -34.90 27.81
N ALA A 20 -4.91 -35.48 27.87
CA ALA A 20 -3.68 -34.73 27.70
C ALA A 20 -3.54 -34.19 26.27
N PHE A 21 -3.95 -34.97 25.26
CA PHE A 21 -3.97 -34.56 23.88
C PHE A 21 -4.98 -33.41 23.63
N MET A 22 -6.19 -33.51 24.19
CA MET A 22 -7.19 -32.45 24.09
C MET A 22 -6.71 -31.15 24.74
N ASN A 23 -6.09 -31.21 25.93
CA ASN A 23 -5.52 -30.03 26.58
C ASN A 23 -4.41 -29.36 25.72
N LEU A 24 -3.57 -30.17 25.08
CA LEU A 24 -2.55 -29.66 24.17
C LEU A 24 -3.18 -28.95 22.96
N MET A 25 -4.23 -29.55 22.37
CA MET A 25 -4.92 -28.93 21.22
C MET A 25 -5.59 -27.61 21.55
N VAL A 26 -6.23 -27.51 22.73
CA VAL A 26 -6.90 -26.26 23.17
C VAL A 26 -5.93 -25.10 23.29
N ILE A 27 -4.65 -25.36 23.58
CA ILE A 27 -3.61 -24.32 23.68
C ILE A 27 -2.97 -24.07 22.31
N LEU A 28 -2.70 -25.11 21.52
CA LEU A 28 -2.00 -24.99 20.23
C LEU A 28 -2.84 -24.29 19.17
N VAL A 29 -4.15 -24.56 19.08
CA VAL A 29 -5.01 -23.99 18.03
C VAL A 29 -5.09 -22.47 18.13
N PRO A 30 -5.39 -21.85 19.30
CA PRO A 30 -5.37 -20.38 19.43
C PRO A 30 -3.99 -19.78 19.14
N PHE A 31 -2.92 -20.44 19.58
CA PHE A 31 -1.55 -19.98 19.33
C PHE A 31 -1.23 -19.96 17.82
N LEU A 32 -1.59 -21.03 17.10
CA LEU A 32 -1.39 -21.09 15.65
C LEU A 32 -2.24 -20.04 14.90
N LEU A 33 -3.48 -19.77 15.35
CA LEU A 33 -4.32 -18.73 14.77
C LEU A 33 -3.71 -17.35 14.96
N ILE A 34 -3.20 -17.05 16.15
CA ILE A 34 -2.54 -15.77 16.45
C ILE A 34 -1.28 -15.63 15.57
N THR A 35 -0.42 -16.63 15.52
CA THR A 35 0.79 -16.59 14.68
C THR A 35 0.47 -16.47 13.20
N ALA A 36 -0.58 -17.12 12.69
CA ALA A 36 -1.02 -17.00 11.31
C ALA A 36 -1.53 -15.60 10.97
N VAL A 37 -2.24 -14.94 11.90
CA VAL A 37 -2.71 -13.55 11.73
C VAL A 37 -1.52 -12.58 11.67
N PHE A 38 -0.56 -12.71 12.59
CA PHE A 38 0.63 -11.86 12.61
C PHE A 38 1.59 -12.11 11.44
N SER A 39 1.62 -13.31 10.88
CA SER A 39 2.46 -13.65 9.73
C SER A 39 2.08 -12.87 8.46
N ARG A 40 0.86 -12.34 8.38
CA ARG A 40 0.42 -11.51 7.24
C ARG A 40 0.86 -10.05 7.33
N MET A 41 1.41 -9.61 8.45
CA MET A 41 1.75 -8.20 8.67
C MET A 41 3.21 -7.83 8.39
N ALA A 42 4.04 -8.73 7.91
CA ALA A 42 5.48 -8.50 7.76
C ALA A 42 5.98 -8.70 6.32
N ILE A 43 5.25 -8.20 5.33
CA ILE A 43 5.87 -7.95 4.02
C ILE A 43 5.97 -6.44 3.87
N LEU A 44 6.95 -5.86 4.59
CA LEU A 44 7.51 -4.59 4.21
C LEU A 44 8.55 -4.93 3.13
N ASP A 45 8.21 -4.73 1.87
CA ASP A 45 9.18 -4.76 0.78
C ASP A 45 10.14 -3.58 0.97
N LEU A 46 11.17 -3.82 1.79
CA LEU A 46 12.33 -2.95 1.91
C LEU A 46 13.14 -3.11 0.62
N ASN A 47 12.82 -2.31 -0.38
CA ASN A 47 13.64 -2.11 -1.55
C ASN A 47 14.90 -1.34 -1.14
N LEU A 48 15.85 -2.07 -0.55
CA LEU A 48 17.18 -1.53 -0.24
C LEU A 48 17.95 -1.38 -1.55
N PRO A 49 18.41 -0.17 -1.89
CA PRO A 49 19.30 -0.01 -3.03
C PRO A 49 20.57 -0.81 -2.75
N THR A 50 20.79 -1.86 -3.51
CA THR A 50 22.04 -2.63 -3.49
C THR A 50 23.14 -1.72 -4.02
N PRO A 51 24.26 -1.50 -3.31
CA PRO A 51 25.40 -0.80 -3.88
C PRO A 51 26.11 -1.74 -4.84
N GLY A 52 25.74 -1.71 -6.11
CA GLY A 52 26.33 -2.53 -7.13
C GLY A 52 25.97 -2.06 -8.53
N ASN A 53 26.97 -1.62 -9.25
CA ASN A 53 27.06 -1.32 -10.69
C ASN A 53 25.91 -0.52 -11.33
N PRO A 54 26.17 0.72 -11.78
CA PRO A 54 25.18 1.54 -12.48
C PRO A 54 24.70 0.97 -13.82
N ASP A 55 25.35 -0.04 -14.37
CA ASP A 55 25.04 -0.60 -15.70
C ASP A 55 24.09 -1.83 -15.68
N GLN A 56 23.68 -2.34 -14.51
CA GLN A 56 22.76 -3.49 -14.42
C GLN A 56 21.37 -3.15 -13.84
N ALA A 57 21.12 -1.92 -13.42
CA ALA A 57 19.83 -1.48 -12.89
C ALA A 57 18.82 -1.05 -13.98
N ALA A 58 19.14 -1.23 -15.25
CA ALA A 58 18.32 -0.76 -16.37
C ALA A 58 17.57 -1.87 -17.12
N GLN A 59 17.54 -3.09 -16.61
CA GLN A 59 16.83 -4.18 -17.30
C GLN A 59 15.77 -4.81 -16.40
N ASP A 60 14.52 -4.69 -16.86
CA ASP A 60 13.36 -5.55 -16.60
C ASP A 60 12.53 -5.41 -15.30
N GLU A 61 12.36 -4.22 -14.73
CA GLU A 61 11.09 -3.98 -14.08
C GLU A 61 10.22 -3.07 -14.96
N PRO A 62 8.97 -3.43 -15.26
CA PRO A 62 8.06 -2.49 -15.91
C PRO A 62 8.02 -1.23 -15.04
N GLU A 63 8.40 -0.11 -15.64
CA GLU A 63 8.56 1.19 -14.99
C GLU A 63 7.25 1.55 -14.27
N GLN A 64 7.12 1.10 -13.02
CA GLN A 64 5.91 1.33 -12.22
C GLN A 64 5.83 2.84 -12.01
N LEU A 65 4.85 3.42 -12.67
CA LEU A 65 4.55 4.84 -12.55
C LEU A 65 4.07 5.13 -11.11
N GLU A 66 4.97 5.52 -10.23
CA GLU A 66 4.63 5.92 -8.85
C GLU A 66 4.03 7.32 -8.87
N LEU A 67 2.70 7.40 -8.86
CA LEU A 67 1.99 8.67 -8.82
C LEU A 67 2.03 9.26 -7.41
N GLU A 68 2.38 10.54 -7.33
CA GLU A 68 2.41 11.30 -6.09
C GLU A 68 1.62 12.60 -6.24
N VAL A 69 0.81 12.88 -5.25
CA VAL A 69 0.12 14.17 -5.08
C VAL A 69 0.61 14.80 -3.80
N ILE A 70 1.18 16.01 -3.87
CA ILE A 70 1.66 16.74 -2.70
C ILE A 70 0.68 17.87 -2.42
N LEU A 71 0.01 17.80 -1.29
CA LEU A 71 -0.92 18.82 -0.83
C LEU A 71 -0.19 19.79 0.09
N ARG A 72 0.01 21.01 -0.39
CA ARG A 72 0.57 22.13 0.36
C ARG A 72 -0.52 23.16 0.69
N LYS A 73 -0.18 24.11 1.52
CA LYS A 73 -1.13 25.15 1.96
C LYS A 73 -1.78 25.92 0.81
N ASN A 74 -1.01 26.31 -0.20
CA ASN A 74 -1.45 27.17 -1.30
C ASN A 74 -1.36 26.50 -2.68
N VAL A 75 -0.83 25.27 -2.78
CA VAL A 75 -0.59 24.61 -4.05
C VAL A 75 -0.68 23.10 -3.91
N VAL A 76 -1.20 22.46 -4.94
CA VAL A 76 -1.16 21.02 -5.10
C VAL A 76 -0.19 20.67 -6.23
N GLU A 77 0.75 19.79 -5.96
CA GLU A 77 1.71 19.28 -6.94
C GLU A 77 1.33 17.86 -7.32
N ILE A 78 1.13 17.60 -8.60
CA ILE A 78 0.91 16.25 -9.12
C ILE A 78 2.15 15.85 -9.88
N GLY A 79 2.67 14.67 -9.59
CA GLY A 79 3.89 14.18 -10.21
C GLY A 79 4.02 12.67 -10.18
N ALA A 80 5.11 12.21 -10.77
CA ALA A 80 5.55 10.83 -10.64
C ALA A 80 6.96 10.82 -10.06
N ARG A 81 7.20 9.94 -9.09
CA ARG A 81 8.44 9.92 -8.30
C ARG A 81 9.71 9.90 -9.15
N LYS A 82 9.72 9.14 -10.24
CA LYS A 82 10.87 9.02 -11.14
C LYS A 82 10.87 10.04 -12.30
N ARG A 83 9.70 10.56 -12.67
CA ARG A 83 9.54 11.49 -13.82
C ARG A 83 9.44 12.95 -13.40
N GLY A 84 9.40 13.22 -12.09
CA GLY A 84 9.28 14.56 -11.55
C GLY A 84 7.86 15.09 -11.55
N ARG A 85 7.75 16.42 -11.46
CA ARG A 85 6.49 17.12 -11.35
C ARG A 85 5.81 17.23 -12.72
N LEU A 86 4.54 16.81 -12.78
CA LEU A 86 3.71 16.88 -13.98
C LEU A 86 2.94 18.20 -14.03
N LYS A 87 2.36 18.63 -12.91
CA LYS A 87 1.54 19.85 -12.84
C LYS A 87 1.56 20.47 -11.46
N LEU A 88 1.43 21.80 -11.43
CA LEU A 88 1.16 22.61 -10.25
C LEU A 88 -0.21 23.24 -10.39
N ILE A 89 -1.03 23.13 -9.36
CA ILE A 89 -2.38 23.68 -9.31
C ILE A 89 -2.46 24.56 -8.06
N SER A 90 -2.79 25.84 -8.23
CA SER A 90 -2.97 26.74 -7.09
C SER A 90 -4.28 26.42 -6.38
N VAL A 91 -4.23 26.36 -5.06
CA VAL A 91 -5.42 26.19 -4.24
C VAL A 91 -6.21 27.49 -4.26
N SER A 92 -7.47 27.41 -4.66
CA SER A 92 -8.45 28.52 -4.61
C SER A 92 -9.53 28.24 -3.57
N ASP A 93 -10.15 29.28 -3.08
CA ASP A 93 -11.19 29.17 -2.04
C ASP A 93 -12.52 28.63 -2.58
N ASP A 94 -12.68 28.53 -3.89
CA ASP A 94 -13.90 28.13 -4.61
C ASP A 94 -13.94 26.67 -5.04
N ASP A 95 -13.08 25.81 -4.50
CA ASP A 95 -12.97 24.37 -4.82
C ASP A 95 -12.77 24.04 -6.32
N SER A 96 -12.59 25.05 -7.17
CA SER A 96 -12.37 24.84 -8.62
C SER A 96 -11.10 24.03 -8.90
N TYR A 97 -10.10 24.13 -8.02
CA TYR A 97 -8.86 23.36 -8.09
C TYR A 97 -9.09 21.85 -7.97
N LEU A 98 -10.11 21.41 -7.21
CA LEU A 98 -10.45 19.98 -7.08
C LEU A 98 -10.97 19.42 -8.41
N ALA A 99 -11.77 20.22 -9.15
CA ALA A 99 -12.24 19.84 -10.48
C ALA A 99 -11.07 19.71 -11.47
N GLU A 100 -10.10 20.62 -11.40
CA GLU A 100 -8.91 20.59 -12.25
C GLU A 100 -8.02 19.37 -11.93
N ILE A 101 -7.86 19.03 -10.64
CA ILE A 101 -7.16 17.82 -10.19
C ILE A 101 -7.88 16.58 -10.72
N SER A 102 -9.21 16.50 -10.53
CA SER A 102 -10.01 15.37 -10.99
C SER A 102 -9.89 15.16 -12.51
N ALA A 103 -9.95 16.22 -13.31
CA ALA A 103 -9.79 16.14 -14.76
C ALA A 103 -8.41 15.58 -15.15
N MET A 104 -7.34 16.06 -14.50
CA MET A 104 -5.99 15.57 -14.76
C MET A 104 -5.81 14.09 -14.35
N LEU A 105 -6.38 13.69 -13.21
CA LEU A 105 -6.32 12.30 -12.75
C LEU A 105 -7.08 11.36 -13.69
N GLN A 106 -8.19 11.80 -14.26
CA GLN A 106 -8.92 11.06 -15.29
C GLN A 106 -8.08 10.86 -16.55
N GLU A 107 -7.33 11.90 -16.99
CA GLU A 107 -6.41 11.79 -18.10
C GLU A 107 -5.26 10.79 -17.82
N ILE A 108 -4.71 10.83 -16.61
CA ILE A 108 -3.68 9.87 -16.20
C ILE A 108 -4.27 8.46 -16.14
N LYS A 109 -5.46 8.29 -15.57
CA LYS A 109 -6.14 6.98 -15.48
C LYS A 109 -6.45 6.40 -16.85
N ALA A 110 -6.79 7.23 -17.84
CA ALA A 110 -7.00 6.79 -19.22
C ALA A 110 -5.72 6.22 -19.86
N ARG A 111 -4.54 6.70 -19.45
CA ARG A 111 -3.23 6.21 -19.94
C ARG A 111 -2.74 4.96 -19.20
N VAL A 112 -3.12 4.81 -17.94
CA VAL A 112 -2.72 3.69 -17.06
C VAL A 112 -3.94 3.12 -16.33
N PRO A 113 -4.85 2.44 -17.03
CA PRO A 113 -6.13 1.99 -16.49
C PRO A 113 -6.00 1.02 -15.32
N ASP A 114 -4.96 0.18 -15.32
CA ASP A 114 -4.76 -0.86 -14.32
C ASP A 114 -4.16 -0.33 -13.01
N LYS A 115 -3.66 0.91 -13.01
CA LYS A 115 -3.07 1.50 -11.81
C LYS A 115 -4.16 1.91 -10.81
N THR A 116 -4.05 1.42 -9.59
CA THR A 116 -5.03 1.67 -8.50
C THR A 116 -4.43 2.43 -7.32
N ASP A 117 -3.10 2.47 -7.22
CA ASP A 117 -2.39 3.09 -6.12
C ASP A 117 -1.91 4.51 -6.45
N ILE A 118 -1.97 5.39 -5.45
CA ILE A 118 -1.47 6.76 -5.49
C ILE A 118 -0.96 7.15 -4.09
N THR A 119 0.08 7.97 -4.04
CA THR A 119 0.61 8.48 -2.77
C THR A 119 0.21 9.94 -2.58
N LEU A 120 -0.44 10.24 -1.46
CA LEU A 120 -0.80 11.59 -1.03
C LEU A 120 0.17 12.06 0.05
N LEU A 121 0.96 13.07 -0.25
CA LEU A 121 1.93 13.66 0.66
C LEU A 121 1.40 14.98 1.20
N LEU A 122 1.42 15.16 2.51
CA LEU A 122 0.83 16.30 3.19
C LEU A 122 1.92 17.20 3.78
N GLU A 123 1.78 18.51 3.54
CA GLU A 123 2.53 19.50 4.31
C GLU A 123 1.99 19.60 5.73
N THR A 124 2.87 19.97 6.68
CA THR A 124 2.45 20.25 8.06
C THR A 124 1.36 21.32 8.08
N ASP A 125 0.39 21.19 8.99
CA ASP A 125 -0.71 22.15 9.20
C ASP A 125 -1.80 22.19 8.11
N ILE A 126 -1.94 21.13 7.31
CA ILE A 126 -3.10 21.00 6.40
C ILE A 126 -4.36 20.66 7.23
N PRO A 127 -5.47 21.41 7.07
CA PRO A 127 -6.74 21.10 7.73
C PRO A 127 -7.26 19.74 7.32
N TYR A 128 -7.78 18.98 8.31
CA TYR A 128 -8.34 17.64 8.07
C TYR A 128 -9.43 17.63 7.00
N GLN A 129 -10.26 18.66 6.95
CA GLN A 129 -11.31 18.81 5.94
C GLN A 129 -10.71 18.74 4.52
N ARG A 130 -9.64 19.48 4.27
CA ARG A 130 -8.96 19.52 2.96
C ARG A 130 -8.31 18.16 2.60
N LEU A 131 -7.80 17.46 3.60
CA LEU A 131 -7.31 16.09 3.41
C LEU A 131 -8.43 15.17 2.90
N VAL A 132 -9.60 15.20 3.54
CA VAL A 132 -10.74 14.35 3.17
C VAL A 132 -11.22 14.68 1.75
N GLU A 133 -11.41 15.96 1.42
CA GLU A 133 -11.81 16.41 0.09
C GLU A 133 -10.82 15.96 -1.00
N MET A 134 -9.53 16.04 -0.71
CA MET A 134 -8.49 15.53 -1.61
C MET A 134 -8.58 14.02 -1.78
N MET A 135 -8.72 13.26 -0.70
CA MET A 135 -8.85 11.80 -0.77
C MET A 135 -10.07 11.38 -1.60
N ASP A 136 -11.20 12.07 -1.43
CA ASP A 136 -12.40 11.80 -2.23
C ASP A 136 -12.16 12.08 -3.71
N THR A 137 -11.47 13.18 -4.03
CA THR A 137 -11.10 13.56 -5.39
C THR A 137 -10.14 12.57 -6.05
N LEU A 138 -9.21 12.00 -5.27
CA LEU A 138 -8.26 10.99 -5.75
C LEU A 138 -8.93 9.64 -6.00
N ARG A 139 -9.94 9.31 -5.19
CA ARG A 139 -10.62 8.01 -5.23
C ARG A 139 -11.65 7.90 -6.34
N VAL A 140 -12.44 8.95 -6.55
CA VAL A 140 -13.61 8.89 -7.41
C VAL A 140 -13.72 10.16 -8.27
N ALA A 141 -14.00 9.98 -9.55
CA ALA A 141 -14.38 11.06 -10.44
C ALA A 141 -15.83 10.95 -10.89
N LYS A 142 -16.52 12.08 -11.03
CA LYS A 142 -17.81 12.14 -11.67
C LYS A 142 -17.61 12.23 -13.18
N VAL A 143 -17.98 11.18 -13.90
CA VAL A 143 -17.90 11.12 -15.36
C VAL A 143 -19.31 11.15 -15.93
N GLN A 144 -19.54 12.04 -16.89
CA GLN A 144 -20.80 12.06 -17.62
C GLN A 144 -20.79 11.00 -18.72
N ARG A 145 -21.74 10.07 -18.67
CA ARG A 145 -21.95 9.05 -19.69
C ARG A 145 -23.36 9.23 -20.28
N GLY A 146 -23.47 10.06 -21.32
CA GLY A 146 -24.76 10.50 -21.84
C GLY A 146 -25.44 11.51 -20.91
N GLU A 147 -26.68 11.25 -20.50
CA GLU A 147 -27.43 12.10 -19.54
C GLU A 147 -27.23 11.71 -18.08
N GLU A 148 -26.53 10.60 -17.78
CA GLU A 148 -26.26 10.13 -16.42
C GLU A 148 -24.85 10.50 -15.94
N SER A 149 -24.77 10.99 -14.70
CA SER A 149 -23.51 11.21 -13.98
C SER A 149 -23.15 9.92 -13.22
N ILE A 150 -22.07 9.26 -13.62
CA ILE A 150 -21.60 8.03 -13.00
C ILE A 150 -20.33 8.31 -12.21
N ASN A 151 -20.23 7.72 -11.02
CA ASN A 151 -19.00 7.74 -10.25
C ASN A 151 -18.03 6.69 -10.81
N ALA A 152 -16.93 7.14 -11.40
CA ALA A 152 -15.84 6.30 -11.87
C ALA A 152 -14.75 6.23 -10.82
N GLU A 153 -14.32 5.04 -10.48
CA GLU A 153 -13.22 4.80 -9.56
C GLU A 153 -11.88 5.15 -10.23
N LEU A 154 -11.07 5.99 -9.57
CA LEU A 154 -9.76 6.40 -10.06
C LEU A 154 -8.64 5.60 -9.38
N PHE A 155 -8.22 6.07 -8.18
CA PHE A 155 -7.12 5.49 -7.42
C PHE A 155 -7.59 5.16 -5.99
N PRO A 156 -8.21 3.99 -5.76
CA PRO A 156 -8.77 3.64 -4.45
C PRO A 156 -7.73 3.33 -3.39
N ALA A 157 -6.53 2.88 -3.78
CA ALA A 157 -5.44 2.54 -2.87
C ALA A 157 -4.57 3.78 -2.60
N ILE A 158 -4.99 4.62 -1.63
CA ILE A 158 -4.29 5.85 -1.27
C ILE A 158 -3.35 5.59 -0.11
N SER A 159 -2.05 5.84 -0.31
CA SER A 159 -1.04 5.88 0.75
C SER A 159 -0.82 7.32 1.20
N ILE A 160 -0.73 7.56 2.50
CA ILE A 160 -0.54 8.90 3.07
C ILE A 160 0.85 8.99 3.68
N GLY A 161 1.53 10.12 3.46
CA GLY A 161 2.84 10.42 4.01
C GLY A 161 3.09 11.92 4.17
N ASP A 162 4.25 12.27 4.69
CA ASP A 162 4.67 13.65 4.88
C ASP A 162 5.28 14.22 3.60
N ALA A 163 4.94 15.46 3.28
CA ALA A 163 5.51 16.17 2.13
C ALA A 163 6.98 16.52 2.38
N PRO A 164 7.85 16.30 1.39
CA PRO A 164 9.24 16.78 1.49
C PRO A 164 9.27 18.31 1.56
N PRO A 165 10.29 18.90 2.21
CA PRO A 165 10.45 20.35 2.26
C PRO A 165 10.48 20.94 0.84
N ALA A 166 9.84 22.11 0.68
CA ALA A 166 9.63 22.75 -0.61
C ALA A 166 10.89 22.95 -1.47
N ASN A 167 12.06 23.06 -0.81
CA ASN A 167 13.33 23.38 -1.45
C ASN A 167 14.06 22.20 -2.10
N LEU A 168 13.63 20.96 -1.88
CA LEU A 168 14.35 19.79 -2.40
C LEU A 168 13.93 19.37 -3.82
N ARG A 169 12.78 19.82 -4.31
CA ARG A 169 12.29 19.41 -5.65
C ARG A 169 12.60 20.38 -6.78
N THR A 170 13.05 21.60 -6.49
CA THR A 170 13.48 22.55 -7.53
C THR A 170 14.88 22.27 -8.09
N ALA A 171 15.67 21.42 -7.42
CA ALA A 171 17.06 21.20 -7.80
C ALA A 171 17.28 20.17 -8.92
N ASN A 172 16.25 19.40 -9.33
CA ASN A 172 16.45 18.31 -10.31
C ASN A 172 15.81 18.57 -11.70
N GLY A 173 15.39 19.80 -11.98
CA GLY A 173 14.69 20.15 -13.22
C GLY A 173 15.29 21.29 -14.04
N SER A 174 16.49 21.76 -13.74
CA SER A 174 17.16 22.78 -14.55
C SER A 174 18.64 22.47 -14.68
N ASN A 175 18.99 21.72 -15.71
CA ASN A 175 20.31 21.83 -16.30
C ASN A 175 20.12 22.29 -17.77
N PRO A 176 20.81 23.38 -18.20
CA PRO A 176 20.74 23.92 -19.52
C PRO A 176 21.37 23.02 -20.58
#